data_017e332f2ee34d2622ad38b52bb6f8e1
#
_entry.id   017e332f2ee34d2622ad38b52bb6f8e1
#
_cell.length_a   1.000
_cell.length_b   1.000
_cell.length_c   1.000
_cell.angle_alpha   90.00
_cell.angle_beta   90.00
_cell.angle_gamma   90.00
#
_symmetry.space_group_name_H-M   'P 1'
#
loop_
_entity.id
_entity.type
_entity.pdbx_description
1 polymer ?
#
loop_
_entity_poly.entity_id
_entity_poly.type
_entity_poly.pdbx_seq_one_letter_code
_entity_poly.pdbx_strand_id
1 'polypeptide(L)'
;TDLAEILGISRQACNQAAKQVVAAGYIDRIADPEDGRAKQLTLSSHGIKLRRDGLHIVAELDQQLAQIIDGSRILDASKSLRKISHRHSLSLAPSSNDANANTSMAGLLPRLSDYTLKRLMELTREKGHPGLKLRFGQVLGLIGPSGGRIQKIAAIQDVSKQAISAIGTELENLGYLQRKTDPSDARQVVLIFTDHGEKLITDSIISGNELEAEFAEIIGQAALKRLDATLQDLYFGLELEQGIFDTGSAAEISLLAHQLQQRLGEQGSKALATLLLCPTEYAR
;
A
#
# COMPACT_ATOMS: atom_id res chain seq x y z
N THR A 1 10.59 17.06 -21.18
CA THR A 1 11.54 17.05 -20.04
C THR A 1 10.77 17.12 -18.73
N ASP A 2 9.84 18.01 -18.64
CA ASP A 2 9.06 18.27 -17.42
C ASP A 2 8.20 17.09 -16.97
N LEU A 3 7.61 16.33 -17.90
CA LEU A 3 6.77 15.19 -17.56
C LEU A 3 7.56 14.05 -16.90
N ALA A 4 8.78 13.77 -17.34
CA ALA A 4 9.63 12.74 -16.75
C ALA A 4 10.06 13.13 -15.32
N GLU A 5 10.33 14.40 -15.10
CA GLU A 5 10.66 14.94 -13.78
C GLU A 5 9.46 14.87 -12.84
N ILE A 6 8.27 15.30 -13.28
CA ILE A 6 7.02 15.22 -12.52
C ILE A 6 6.70 13.76 -12.13
N LEU A 7 6.92 12.81 -13.04
CA LEU A 7 6.66 11.38 -12.80
C LEU A 7 7.77 10.68 -12.02
N GLY A 8 8.92 11.35 -11.78
CA GLY A 8 10.06 10.75 -11.09
C GLY A 8 10.68 9.55 -11.83
N ILE A 9 10.61 9.53 -13.18
CA ILE A 9 11.11 8.45 -14.02
C ILE A 9 12.15 8.95 -15.02
N SER A 10 12.94 8.04 -15.59
CA SER A 10 13.90 8.42 -16.62
C SER A 10 13.19 8.96 -17.88
N ARG A 11 13.85 9.87 -18.62
CA ARG A 11 13.34 10.37 -19.91
C ARG A 11 13.05 9.24 -20.89
N GLN A 12 13.86 8.18 -20.87
CA GLN A 12 13.67 7.02 -21.71
C GLN A 12 12.38 6.27 -21.36
N ALA A 13 12.14 6.02 -20.06
CA ALA A 13 10.92 5.38 -19.59
C ALA A 13 9.67 6.23 -19.89
N CYS A 14 9.76 7.56 -19.68
CA CYS A 14 8.69 8.49 -20.02
C CYS A 14 8.36 8.47 -21.52
N ASN A 15 9.38 8.49 -22.40
CA ASN A 15 9.17 8.40 -23.84
C ASN A 15 8.57 7.08 -24.28
N GLN A 16 8.96 5.97 -23.64
CA GLN A 16 8.40 4.65 -23.92
C GLN A 16 6.90 4.59 -23.52
N ALA A 17 6.57 5.05 -22.33
CA ALA A 17 5.19 5.15 -21.86
C ALA A 17 4.35 6.06 -22.77
N ALA A 18 4.87 7.25 -23.13
CA ALA A 18 4.20 8.17 -24.03
C ALA A 18 3.92 7.54 -25.41
N LYS A 19 4.87 6.76 -25.97
CA LYS A 19 4.64 6.04 -27.23
C LYS A 19 3.48 5.05 -27.14
N GLN A 20 3.37 4.32 -26.02
CA GLN A 20 2.28 3.35 -25.81
C GLN A 20 0.94 4.06 -25.71
N VAL A 21 0.86 5.17 -24.98
CA VAL A 21 -0.39 5.95 -24.80
C VAL A 21 -0.81 6.64 -26.11
N VAL A 22 0.16 7.11 -26.92
CA VAL A 22 -0.11 7.60 -28.29
C VAL A 22 -0.66 6.49 -29.18
N ALA A 23 -0.01 5.32 -29.16
CA ALA A 23 -0.46 4.17 -29.96
C ALA A 23 -1.86 3.68 -29.58
N ALA A 24 -2.22 3.81 -28.29
CA ALA A 24 -3.55 3.53 -27.78
C ALA A 24 -4.58 4.65 -28.12
N GLY A 25 -4.15 5.78 -28.72
CA GLY A 25 -5.02 6.85 -29.16
C GLY A 25 -5.50 7.81 -28.08
N TYR A 26 -4.91 7.81 -26.88
CA TYR A 26 -5.34 8.68 -25.78
C TYR A 26 -4.65 10.04 -25.77
N ILE A 27 -3.46 10.15 -26.35
CA ILE A 27 -2.72 11.41 -26.48
C ILE A 27 -2.22 11.61 -27.91
N ASP A 28 -2.09 12.88 -28.29
CA ASP A 28 -1.49 13.31 -29.54
C ASP A 28 -0.14 13.96 -29.30
N ARG A 29 0.78 13.84 -30.25
CA ARG A 29 2.03 14.58 -30.28
C ARG A 29 1.93 15.72 -31.28
N ILE A 30 1.93 16.94 -30.77
CA ILE A 30 1.95 18.15 -31.59
C ILE A 30 3.32 18.83 -31.50
N ALA A 31 3.64 19.66 -32.49
CA ALA A 31 4.82 20.53 -32.39
C ALA A 31 4.60 21.54 -31.28
N ASP A 32 5.66 21.81 -30.51
CA ASP A 32 5.61 22.87 -29.51
C ASP A 32 5.55 24.22 -30.24
N PRO A 33 4.58 25.10 -29.89
CA PRO A 33 4.46 26.41 -30.57
C PRO A 33 5.64 27.33 -30.30
N GLU A 34 6.35 27.16 -29.17
CA GLU A 34 7.48 28.02 -28.79
C GLU A 34 8.84 27.42 -29.18
N ASP A 35 8.94 26.09 -29.28
CA ASP A 35 10.15 25.37 -29.72
C ASP A 35 9.78 24.28 -30.72
N GLY A 36 9.91 24.57 -31.99
CA GLY A 36 9.63 23.63 -33.08
C GLY A 36 10.44 22.30 -33.05
N ARG A 37 11.48 22.21 -32.19
CA ARG A 37 12.25 20.98 -31.95
C ARG A 37 11.62 20.15 -30.85
N ALA A 38 10.84 20.73 -29.97
CA ALA A 38 10.15 20.06 -28.90
C ALA A 38 8.80 19.46 -29.38
N LYS A 39 8.32 18.46 -28.68
CA LYS A 39 6.99 17.87 -28.90
C LYS A 39 6.17 18.04 -27.63
N GLN A 40 5.02 18.64 -27.76
CA GLN A 40 4.02 18.72 -26.71
C GLN A 40 3.08 17.51 -26.78
N LEU A 41 2.72 16.97 -25.63
CA LEU A 41 1.71 15.91 -25.50
C LEU A 41 0.38 16.56 -25.11
N THR A 42 -0.66 16.29 -25.87
CA THR A 42 -2.03 16.76 -25.62
C THR A 42 -2.99 15.59 -25.55
N LEU A 43 -4.08 15.73 -24.79
CA LEU A 43 -5.13 14.71 -24.81
C LEU A 43 -5.85 14.73 -26.15
N SER A 44 -6.01 13.56 -26.76
CA SER A 44 -6.91 13.36 -27.88
C SER A 44 -8.39 13.47 -27.44
N SER A 45 -9.33 13.47 -28.34
CA SER A 45 -10.77 13.38 -28.03
C SER A 45 -11.08 12.13 -27.18
N HIS A 46 -10.42 11.02 -27.48
CA HIS A 46 -10.53 9.76 -26.72
C HIS A 46 -9.93 9.91 -25.32
N GLY A 47 -8.78 10.57 -25.18
CA GLY A 47 -8.16 10.87 -23.90
C GLY A 47 -8.98 11.82 -23.03
N ILE A 48 -9.62 12.83 -23.63
CA ILE A 48 -10.55 13.73 -22.94
C ILE A 48 -11.76 12.95 -22.39
N LYS A 49 -12.30 12.02 -23.21
CA LYS A 49 -13.39 11.15 -22.78
C LYS A 49 -12.96 10.26 -21.61
N LEU A 50 -11.83 9.56 -21.72
CA LEU A 50 -11.28 8.72 -20.65
C LEU A 50 -11.11 9.50 -19.34
N ARG A 51 -10.55 10.73 -19.42
CA ARG A 51 -10.39 11.58 -18.25
C ARG A 51 -11.74 11.90 -17.59
N ARG A 52 -12.75 12.28 -18.37
CA ARG A 52 -14.09 12.58 -17.87
C ARG A 52 -14.75 11.36 -17.23
N ASP A 53 -14.66 10.19 -17.89
CA ASP A 53 -15.20 8.94 -17.38
C ASP A 53 -14.50 8.55 -16.05
N GLY A 54 -13.17 8.71 -15.97
CA GLY A 54 -12.40 8.50 -14.74
C GLY A 54 -12.81 9.42 -13.59
N LEU A 55 -13.09 10.70 -13.87
CA LEU A 55 -13.58 11.63 -12.84
C LEU A 55 -14.97 11.23 -12.33
N HIS A 56 -15.81 10.71 -13.21
CA HIS A 56 -17.14 10.21 -12.83
C HIS A 56 -17.02 8.97 -11.94
N ILE A 57 -16.17 8.01 -12.30
CA ILE A 57 -15.90 6.82 -11.49
C ILE A 57 -15.38 7.20 -10.10
N VAL A 58 -14.46 8.16 -10.00
CA VAL A 58 -13.95 8.64 -8.70
C VAL A 58 -15.06 9.24 -7.84
N ALA A 59 -15.98 9.99 -8.44
CA ALA A 59 -17.14 10.54 -7.72
C ALA A 59 -18.13 9.45 -7.25
N GLU A 60 -18.35 8.43 -8.09
CA GLU A 60 -19.16 7.27 -7.71
C GLU A 60 -18.53 6.48 -6.56
N LEU A 61 -17.22 6.27 -6.59
CA LEU A 61 -16.50 5.63 -5.50
C LEU A 61 -16.64 6.38 -4.17
N ASP A 62 -16.52 7.71 -4.18
CA ASP A 62 -16.76 8.50 -2.95
C ASP A 62 -18.19 8.32 -2.42
N GLN A 63 -19.19 8.22 -3.30
CA GLN A 63 -20.57 7.94 -2.89
C GLN A 63 -20.72 6.53 -2.30
N GLN A 64 -20.06 5.53 -2.86
CA GLN A 64 -20.05 4.16 -2.32
C GLN A 64 -19.38 4.12 -0.94
N LEU A 65 -18.24 4.79 -0.77
CA LEU A 65 -17.57 4.91 0.54
C LEU A 65 -18.49 5.60 1.56
N ALA A 66 -19.27 6.60 1.15
CA ALA A 66 -20.24 7.29 2.03
C ALA A 66 -21.45 6.42 2.43
N GLN A 67 -21.65 5.27 1.79
CA GLN A 67 -22.65 4.27 2.23
C GLN A 67 -22.12 3.35 3.34
N ILE A 68 -20.79 3.22 3.43
CA ILE A 68 -20.14 2.37 4.45
C ILE A 68 -19.94 3.14 5.75
N ILE A 69 -19.50 4.40 5.64
CA ILE A 69 -19.27 5.27 6.79
C ILE A 69 -19.94 6.63 6.58
N ASP A 70 -20.14 7.36 7.68
CA ASP A 70 -20.75 8.70 7.65
C ASP A 70 -20.01 9.67 6.72
N GLY A 71 -20.76 10.38 5.86
CA GLY A 71 -20.20 11.31 4.87
C GLY A 71 -19.39 12.46 5.48
N SER A 72 -19.67 12.87 6.72
CA SER A 72 -18.87 13.88 7.42
C SER A 72 -17.46 13.37 7.73
N ARG A 73 -17.31 12.09 8.02
CA ARG A 73 -16.03 11.43 8.24
C ARG A 73 -15.22 11.32 6.94
N ILE A 74 -15.87 10.98 5.81
CA ILE A 74 -15.25 11.02 4.49
C ILE A 74 -14.70 12.42 4.19
N LEU A 75 -15.48 13.46 4.47
CA LEU A 75 -15.07 14.83 4.24
C LEU A 75 -13.88 15.25 5.11
N ASP A 76 -13.87 14.87 6.41
CA ASP A 76 -12.76 15.17 7.33
C ASP A 76 -11.48 14.41 6.92
N ALA A 77 -11.61 13.14 6.55
CA ALA A 77 -10.52 12.34 6.00
C ALA A 77 -9.95 12.98 4.72
N SER A 78 -10.81 13.37 3.76
CA SER A 78 -10.39 14.05 2.53
C SER A 78 -9.63 15.35 2.80
N LYS A 79 -10.04 16.14 3.83
CA LYS A 79 -9.29 17.35 4.23
C LYS A 79 -7.90 17.01 4.76
N SER A 80 -7.79 15.96 5.55
CA SER A 80 -6.53 15.48 6.12
C SER A 80 -5.59 14.97 5.03
N LEU A 81 -6.08 14.09 4.16
CA LEU A 81 -5.34 13.54 3.01
C LEU A 81 -4.85 14.65 2.07
N ARG A 82 -5.68 15.67 1.82
CA ARG A 82 -5.31 16.81 0.98
C ARG A 82 -4.20 17.64 1.60
N LYS A 83 -4.21 17.89 2.92
CA LYS A 83 -3.12 18.62 3.60
C LYS A 83 -1.79 17.87 3.47
N ILE A 84 -1.79 16.56 3.69
CA ILE A 84 -0.61 15.71 3.53
C ILE A 84 -0.12 15.75 2.07
N SER A 85 -1.03 15.54 1.11
CA SER A 85 -0.70 15.58 -0.32
C SER A 85 -0.13 16.93 -0.77
N HIS A 86 -0.67 18.03 -0.29
CA HIS A 86 -0.17 19.38 -0.59
C HIS A 86 1.23 19.60 -0.03
N ARG A 87 1.48 19.18 1.22
CA ARG A 87 2.79 19.31 1.87
C ARG A 87 3.91 18.61 1.10
N HIS A 88 3.59 17.46 0.50
CA HIS A 88 4.55 16.64 -0.26
C HIS A 88 4.49 16.85 -1.78
N SER A 89 3.80 17.89 -2.25
CA SER A 89 3.67 18.22 -3.69
C SER A 89 3.13 17.05 -4.54
N LEU A 90 2.28 16.21 -3.96
CA LEU A 90 1.69 15.05 -4.64
C LEU A 90 0.53 15.44 -5.57
N SER A 91 0.10 16.70 -5.54
CA SER A 91 -0.92 17.21 -6.46
C SER A 91 -0.33 17.33 -7.85
N LEU A 92 -0.94 16.70 -8.84
CA LEU A 92 -0.73 17.10 -10.23
C LEU A 92 -1.18 18.56 -10.35
N ALA A 93 -0.44 19.37 -11.12
CA ALA A 93 -0.79 20.76 -11.37
C ALA A 93 -2.29 20.86 -11.68
N PRO A 94 -3.05 21.76 -11.04
CA PRO A 94 -4.46 21.89 -11.29
C PRO A 94 -4.66 22.35 -12.75
N SER A 95 -5.05 21.44 -13.62
CA SER A 95 -5.79 21.88 -14.77
C SER A 95 -7.10 22.44 -14.20
N SER A 96 -7.40 23.67 -14.52
CA SER A 96 -8.43 24.53 -13.92
C SER A 96 -9.85 23.95 -13.80
N ASN A 97 -10.09 22.72 -14.26
CA ASN A 97 -11.39 22.05 -14.27
C ASN A 97 -11.48 20.78 -13.39
N ASP A 98 -10.41 20.37 -12.71
CA ASP A 98 -10.38 19.09 -11.98
C ASP A 98 -10.34 19.25 -10.44
N ALA A 99 -10.85 20.35 -9.92
CA ALA A 99 -10.87 20.63 -8.48
C ALA A 99 -11.49 19.48 -7.64
N ASN A 100 -12.50 18.79 -8.17
CA ASN A 100 -13.20 17.72 -7.45
C ASN A 100 -12.36 16.46 -7.29
N ALA A 101 -11.64 15.99 -8.31
CA ALA A 101 -10.84 14.77 -8.22
C ALA A 101 -9.61 14.94 -7.28
N ASN A 102 -9.08 16.17 -7.17
CA ASN A 102 -7.99 16.50 -6.25
C ASN A 102 -8.47 16.75 -4.81
N THR A 103 -9.78 16.69 -4.56
CA THR A 103 -10.37 16.95 -3.24
C THR A 103 -11.12 15.76 -2.67
N SER A 104 -11.45 14.76 -3.50
CA SER A 104 -12.16 13.56 -3.09
C SER A 104 -11.23 12.55 -2.42
N MET A 105 -11.75 11.75 -1.51
CA MET A 105 -11.00 10.70 -0.83
C MET A 105 -10.48 9.66 -1.82
N ALA A 106 -11.35 9.14 -2.69
CA ALA A 106 -11.00 8.14 -3.70
C ALA A 106 -9.92 8.63 -4.69
N GLY A 107 -9.90 9.93 -5.01
CA GLY A 107 -8.89 10.53 -5.88
C GLY A 107 -7.52 10.74 -5.20
N LEU A 108 -7.50 10.95 -3.88
CA LEU A 108 -6.28 11.21 -3.09
C LEU A 108 -5.59 9.93 -2.63
N LEU A 109 -6.34 8.90 -2.27
CA LEU A 109 -5.83 7.65 -1.70
C LEU A 109 -4.73 6.98 -2.54
N PRO A 110 -4.85 6.80 -3.87
CA PRO A 110 -3.82 6.12 -4.66
C PRO A 110 -2.46 6.85 -4.63
N ARG A 111 -2.49 8.18 -4.69
CA ARG A 111 -1.27 9.00 -4.68
C ARG A 111 -0.59 8.98 -3.32
N LEU A 112 -1.40 9.06 -2.26
CA LEU A 112 -0.89 9.02 -0.90
C LEU A 112 -0.36 7.62 -0.57
N SER A 113 -1.01 6.56 -1.04
CA SER A 113 -0.52 5.19 -0.92
C SER A 113 0.85 5.02 -1.57
N ASP A 114 1.04 5.49 -2.81
CA ASP A 114 2.33 5.44 -3.50
C ASP A 114 3.43 6.20 -2.73
N TYR A 115 3.12 7.41 -2.25
CA TYR A 115 4.03 8.19 -1.42
C TYR A 115 4.37 7.46 -0.11
N THR A 116 3.36 6.98 0.60
CA THR A 116 3.49 6.27 1.88
C THR A 116 4.42 5.05 1.74
N LEU A 117 4.19 4.23 0.70
CA LEU A 117 5.02 3.06 0.42
C LEU A 117 6.48 3.44 0.11
N LYS A 118 6.70 4.48 -0.69
CA LYS A 118 8.05 4.96 -1.02
C LYS A 118 8.76 5.49 0.22
N ARG A 119 8.08 6.33 1.02
CA ARG A 119 8.66 6.91 2.23
C ARG A 119 8.96 5.87 3.29
N LEU A 120 8.04 4.92 3.51
CA LEU A 120 8.26 3.78 4.40
C LEU A 120 9.49 2.96 3.97
N MET A 121 9.65 2.72 2.68
CA MET A 121 10.80 2.03 2.13
C MET A 121 12.12 2.79 2.36
N GLU A 122 12.12 4.12 2.20
CA GLU A 122 13.28 4.98 2.47
C GLU A 122 13.68 4.90 3.95
N LEU A 123 12.73 5.14 4.86
CA LEU A 123 12.95 5.06 6.31
C LEU A 123 13.49 3.68 6.73
N THR A 124 12.97 2.61 6.14
CA THR A 124 13.43 1.25 6.43
C THR A 124 14.84 1.00 5.89
N ARG A 125 15.17 1.52 4.70
CA ARG A 125 16.53 1.44 4.14
C ARG A 125 17.55 2.18 5.00
N GLU A 126 17.21 3.34 5.55
CA GLU A 126 18.05 4.14 6.46
C GLU A 126 18.39 3.36 7.73
N LYS A 127 17.57 2.39 8.15
CA LYS A 127 17.81 1.48 9.28
C LYS A 127 18.72 0.29 8.98
N GLY A 128 19.35 0.28 7.80
CA GLY A 128 20.34 -0.74 7.43
C GLY A 128 19.82 -1.83 6.49
N HIS A 129 18.77 -1.55 5.74
CA HIS A 129 18.16 -2.47 4.77
C HIS A 129 18.28 -1.97 3.32
N PRO A 130 19.50 -1.79 2.75
CA PRO A 130 19.72 -1.05 1.49
C PRO A 130 19.19 -1.75 0.24
N GLY A 131 19.00 -3.06 0.27
CA GLY A 131 18.58 -3.86 -0.89
C GLY A 131 17.08 -3.98 -1.11
N LEU A 132 16.26 -3.33 -0.27
CA LEU A 132 14.81 -3.47 -0.33
C LEU A 132 14.20 -2.90 -1.62
N LYS A 133 13.22 -3.62 -2.17
CA LYS A 133 12.41 -3.24 -3.34
C LYS A 133 10.93 -3.25 -2.96
N LEU A 134 10.13 -2.35 -3.54
CA LEU A 134 8.70 -2.26 -3.24
C LEU A 134 7.95 -3.60 -3.36
N ARG A 135 8.28 -4.39 -4.39
CA ARG A 135 7.68 -5.71 -4.61
C ARG A 135 7.92 -6.72 -3.47
N PHE A 136 8.94 -6.51 -2.63
CA PHE A 136 9.22 -7.40 -1.50
C PHE A 136 8.18 -7.24 -0.39
N GLY A 137 7.66 -6.04 -0.17
CA GLY A 137 6.65 -5.76 0.85
C GLY A 137 5.40 -6.62 0.68
N GLN A 138 4.99 -6.85 -0.56
CA GLN A 138 3.84 -7.70 -0.87
C GLN A 138 4.05 -9.17 -0.45
N VAL A 139 5.28 -9.69 -0.55
CA VAL A 139 5.61 -11.06 -0.15
C VAL A 139 5.84 -11.13 1.36
N LEU A 140 6.64 -10.20 1.91
CA LEU A 140 6.99 -10.18 3.33
C LEU A 140 5.76 -10.05 4.23
N GLY A 141 4.77 -9.24 3.84
CA GLY A 141 3.52 -9.05 4.57
C GLY A 141 2.62 -10.29 4.62
N LEU A 142 2.87 -11.28 3.77
CA LEU A 142 2.09 -12.53 3.72
C LEU A 142 2.81 -13.72 4.38
N ILE A 143 3.99 -13.50 4.94
CA ILE A 143 4.74 -14.53 5.69
C ILE A 143 4.33 -14.42 7.15
N GLY A 144 3.53 -15.37 7.61
CA GLY A 144 3.11 -15.47 8.99
C GLY A 144 4.16 -16.15 9.89
N PRO A 145 3.84 -16.33 11.19
CA PRO A 145 4.74 -16.99 12.17
C PRO A 145 5.15 -18.41 11.78
N SER A 146 4.28 -19.11 11.05
CA SER A 146 4.54 -20.48 10.55
C SER A 146 5.26 -20.50 9.18
N GLY A 147 5.62 -19.34 8.67
CA GLY A 147 6.16 -19.16 7.32
C GLY A 147 5.09 -18.89 6.27
N GLY A 148 5.53 -18.64 5.03
CA GLY A 148 4.69 -18.37 3.88
C GLY A 148 4.86 -19.43 2.79
N ARG A 149 3.78 -20.09 2.39
CA ARG A 149 3.77 -21.02 1.26
C ARG A 149 3.78 -20.25 -0.05
N ILE A 150 4.75 -20.51 -0.91
CA ILE A 150 4.90 -19.83 -2.22
C ILE A 150 3.60 -19.90 -3.03
N GLN A 151 2.92 -21.07 -2.99
CA GLN A 151 1.68 -21.28 -3.72
C GLN A 151 0.53 -20.40 -3.19
N LYS A 152 0.40 -20.26 -1.86
CA LYS A 152 -0.63 -19.43 -1.21
C LYS A 152 -0.38 -17.95 -1.50
N ILE A 153 0.87 -17.50 -1.34
CA ILE A 153 1.27 -16.10 -1.65
C ILE A 153 0.99 -15.77 -3.12
N ALA A 154 1.34 -16.67 -4.05
CA ALA A 154 1.09 -16.50 -5.47
C ALA A 154 -0.41 -16.36 -5.79
N ALA A 155 -1.26 -17.18 -5.14
CA ALA A 155 -2.71 -17.10 -5.31
C ALA A 155 -3.30 -15.80 -4.77
N ILE A 156 -2.86 -15.33 -3.58
CA ILE A 156 -3.33 -14.07 -2.98
C ILE A 156 -2.93 -12.86 -3.85
N GLN A 157 -1.72 -12.89 -4.42
CA GLN A 157 -1.20 -11.78 -5.23
C GLN A 157 -1.60 -11.85 -6.71
N ASP A 158 -2.35 -12.87 -7.12
CA ASP A 158 -2.73 -13.15 -8.52
C ASP A 158 -1.51 -13.12 -9.47
N VAL A 159 -0.43 -13.78 -9.06
CA VAL A 159 0.80 -13.89 -9.85
C VAL A 159 1.28 -15.35 -9.95
N SER A 160 2.23 -15.61 -10.84
CA SER A 160 2.77 -16.97 -10.99
C SER A 160 3.61 -17.39 -9.77
N LYS A 161 3.63 -18.71 -9.47
CA LYS A 161 4.52 -19.28 -8.45
C LYS A 161 6.00 -18.98 -8.73
N GLN A 162 6.38 -18.93 -10.02
CA GLN A 162 7.74 -18.56 -10.46
C GLN A 162 8.08 -17.13 -10.04
N ALA A 163 7.16 -16.18 -10.16
CA ALA A 163 7.38 -14.80 -9.75
C ALA A 163 7.63 -14.70 -8.24
N ILE A 164 6.81 -15.36 -7.41
CA ILE A 164 7.01 -15.39 -5.95
C ILE A 164 8.31 -16.13 -5.59
N SER A 165 8.61 -17.25 -6.25
CA SER A 165 9.87 -17.97 -6.02
C SER A 165 11.10 -17.11 -6.35
N ALA A 166 11.05 -16.32 -7.42
CA ALA A 166 12.13 -15.40 -7.79
C ALA A 166 12.32 -14.30 -6.73
N ILE A 167 11.22 -13.71 -6.22
CA ILE A 167 11.27 -12.75 -5.13
C ILE A 167 11.84 -13.39 -3.86
N GLY A 168 11.39 -14.63 -3.54
CA GLY A 168 11.92 -15.40 -2.42
C GLY A 168 13.43 -15.60 -2.52
N THR A 169 13.94 -15.96 -3.71
CA THR A 169 15.39 -16.12 -3.94
C THR A 169 16.15 -14.80 -3.76
N GLU A 170 15.61 -13.67 -4.21
CA GLU A 170 16.24 -12.37 -3.95
C GLU A 170 16.27 -12.05 -2.45
N LEU A 171 15.20 -12.32 -1.72
CA LEU A 171 15.12 -12.10 -0.27
C LEU A 171 16.04 -13.05 0.52
N GLU A 172 16.24 -14.30 0.03
CA GLU A 172 17.24 -15.23 0.58
C GLU A 172 18.68 -14.71 0.34
N ASN A 173 18.98 -14.20 -0.85
CA ASN A 173 20.29 -13.62 -1.17
C ASN A 173 20.61 -12.37 -0.34
N LEU A 174 19.58 -11.64 0.07
CA LEU A 174 19.68 -10.51 1.00
C LEU A 174 19.72 -10.94 2.47
N GLY A 175 19.56 -12.24 2.75
CA GLY A 175 19.60 -12.80 4.09
C GLY A 175 18.34 -12.61 4.93
N TYR A 176 17.23 -12.15 4.34
CA TYR A 176 15.98 -11.90 5.08
C TYR A 176 15.13 -13.16 5.27
N LEU A 177 15.18 -14.06 4.31
CA LEU A 177 14.39 -15.29 4.32
C LEU A 177 15.28 -16.51 4.18
N GLN A 178 14.75 -17.66 4.56
CA GLN A 178 15.29 -18.98 4.26
C GLN A 178 14.14 -19.91 3.87
N ARG A 179 14.46 -20.93 3.07
CA ARG A 179 13.52 -21.99 2.69
C ARG A 179 13.61 -23.13 3.67
N LYS A 180 12.45 -23.61 4.15
CA LYS A 180 12.33 -24.84 4.92
C LYS A 180 11.28 -25.76 4.29
N THR A 181 11.40 -27.07 4.54
CA THR A 181 10.35 -28.02 4.21
C THR A 181 9.15 -27.72 5.08
N ASP A 182 7.95 -27.72 4.49
CA ASP A 182 6.71 -27.56 5.24
C ASP A 182 6.51 -28.72 6.23
N PRO A 183 6.36 -28.44 7.54
CA PRO A 183 6.15 -29.51 8.53
C PRO A 183 4.88 -30.33 8.30
N SER A 184 3.89 -29.77 7.61
CA SER A 184 2.60 -30.43 7.34
C SER A 184 2.57 -31.17 5.99
N ASP A 185 3.47 -30.83 5.07
CA ASP A 185 3.60 -31.49 3.75
C ASP A 185 5.04 -31.40 3.26
N ALA A 186 5.80 -32.47 3.44
CA ALA A 186 7.21 -32.57 3.05
C ALA A 186 7.50 -32.32 1.54
N ARG A 187 6.44 -32.26 0.71
CA ARG A 187 6.56 -31.93 -0.73
C ARG A 187 6.55 -30.42 -0.98
N GLN A 188 6.22 -29.62 0.02
CA GLN A 188 6.12 -28.17 -0.08
C GLN A 188 7.27 -27.49 0.65
N VAL A 189 7.57 -26.28 0.17
CA VAL A 189 8.57 -25.39 0.77
C VAL A 189 7.86 -24.15 1.29
N VAL A 190 8.23 -23.76 2.50
CA VAL A 190 7.81 -22.51 3.13
C VAL A 190 8.98 -21.53 3.22
N LEU A 191 8.70 -20.25 3.02
CA LEU A 191 9.60 -19.15 3.29
C LEU A 191 9.42 -18.74 4.74
N ILE A 192 10.51 -18.67 5.50
CA ILE A 192 10.50 -18.21 6.90
C ILE A 192 11.52 -17.10 7.08
N PHE A 193 11.26 -16.19 8.02
CA PHE A 193 12.22 -15.16 8.38
C PHE A 193 13.47 -15.74 9.02
N THR A 194 14.61 -15.15 8.73
CA THR A 194 15.85 -15.27 9.50
C THR A 194 15.85 -14.23 10.60
N ASP A 195 16.83 -14.25 11.51
CA ASP A 195 17.03 -13.19 12.52
C ASP A 195 17.16 -11.80 11.87
N HIS A 196 17.82 -11.74 10.70
CA HIS A 196 17.92 -10.51 9.92
C HIS A 196 16.57 -10.09 9.32
N GLY A 197 15.75 -11.05 8.93
CA GLY A 197 14.38 -10.83 8.48
C GLY A 197 13.46 -10.36 9.60
N GLU A 198 13.57 -10.92 10.80
CA GLU A 198 12.81 -10.45 11.98
C GLU A 198 13.21 -9.02 12.37
N LYS A 199 14.52 -8.70 12.27
CA LYS A 199 14.98 -7.32 12.43
C LYS A 199 14.37 -6.38 11.39
N LEU A 200 14.29 -6.78 10.12
CA LEU A 200 13.62 -5.99 9.07
C LEU A 200 12.16 -5.68 9.43
N ILE A 201 11.42 -6.66 9.95
CA ILE A 201 10.02 -6.45 10.37
C ILE A 201 9.96 -5.43 11.51
N THR A 202 10.81 -5.58 12.53
CA THR A 202 10.89 -4.64 13.64
C THR A 202 11.22 -3.22 13.17
N ASP A 203 12.23 -3.07 12.32
CA ASP A 203 12.64 -1.77 11.77
C ASP A 203 11.56 -1.16 10.85
N SER A 204 10.79 -1.99 10.15
CA SER A 204 9.64 -1.53 9.34
C SER A 204 8.51 -0.98 10.21
N ILE A 205 8.24 -1.58 11.38
CA ILE A 205 7.27 -1.07 12.36
C ILE A 205 7.73 0.29 12.90
N ILE A 206 9.00 0.40 13.26
CA ILE A 206 9.58 1.68 13.74
C ILE A 206 9.45 2.75 12.63
N SER A 207 9.74 2.40 11.38
CA SER A 207 9.61 3.29 10.23
C SER A 207 8.16 3.72 10.01
N GLY A 208 7.19 2.84 10.26
CA GLY A 208 5.75 3.17 10.25
C GLY A 208 5.40 4.23 11.28
N ASN A 209 5.86 4.06 12.52
CA ASN A 209 5.63 5.02 13.60
C ASN A 209 6.28 6.39 13.29
N GLU A 210 7.47 6.41 12.67
CA GLU A 210 8.13 7.64 12.23
C GLU A 210 7.31 8.35 11.14
N LEU A 211 6.80 7.61 10.17
CA LEU A 211 5.94 8.15 9.12
C LEU A 211 4.61 8.70 9.67
N GLU A 212 4.02 8.02 10.64
CA GLU A 212 2.83 8.52 11.35
C GLU A 212 3.13 9.82 12.10
N ALA A 213 4.31 9.95 12.72
CA ALA A 213 4.74 11.18 13.36
C ALA A 213 4.91 12.32 12.33
N GLU A 214 5.51 12.06 11.16
CA GLU A 214 5.58 13.02 10.05
C GLU A 214 4.17 13.50 9.63
N PHE A 215 3.20 12.60 9.52
CA PHE A 215 1.82 12.97 9.21
C PHE A 215 1.15 13.76 10.34
N ALA A 216 1.41 13.39 11.60
CA ALA A 216 0.90 14.11 12.76
C ALA A 216 1.41 15.56 12.83
N GLU A 217 2.65 15.83 12.42
CA GLU A 217 3.19 17.19 12.31
C GLU A 217 2.40 18.04 11.28
N ILE A 218 1.88 17.42 10.22
CA ILE A 218 1.17 18.12 9.15
C ILE A 218 -0.30 18.39 9.51
N ILE A 219 -1.00 17.40 10.06
CA ILE A 219 -2.45 17.45 10.28
C ILE A 219 -2.85 17.56 11.73
N GLY A 220 -1.94 17.31 12.66
CA GLY A 220 -2.16 17.24 14.10
C GLY A 220 -2.61 15.84 14.56
N GLN A 221 -2.24 15.44 15.79
CA GLN A 221 -2.52 14.12 16.36
C GLN A 221 -4.01 13.76 16.38
N ALA A 222 -4.88 14.71 16.72
CA ALA A 222 -6.32 14.46 16.76
C ALA A 222 -6.92 14.17 15.37
N ALA A 223 -6.42 14.85 14.32
CA ALA A 223 -6.86 14.59 12.95
C ALA A 223 -6.29 13.27 12.44
N LEU A 224 -5.05 12.91 12.78
CA LEU A 224 -4.45 11.62 12.43
C LEU A 224 -5.25 10.45 13.02
N LYS A 225 -5.61 10.51 14.30
CA LYS A 225 -6.44 9.48 14.95
C LYS A 225 -7.81 9.33 14.29
N ARG A 226 -8.46 10.44 13.90
CA ARG A 226 -9.74 10.35 13.18
C ARG A 226 -9.59 9.79 11.77
N LEU A 227 -8.51 10.16 11.08
CA LEU A 227 -8.18 9.59 9.76
C LEU A 227 -7.96 8.09 9.85
N ASP A 228 -7.15 7.64 10.81
CA ASP A 228 -6.86 6.23 11.08
C ASP A 228 -8.17 5.45 11.36
N ALA A 229 -8.98 5.90 12.31
CA ALA A 229 -10.28 5.29 12.60
C ALA A 229 -11.20 5.22 11.37
N THR A 230 -11.17 6.26 10.53
CA THR A 230 -11.97 6.28 9.29
C THR A 230 -11.47 5.26 8.27
N LEU A 231 -10.15 5.15 8.10
CA LEU A 231 -9.54 4.16 7.20
C LEU A 231 -9.74 2.72 7.69
N GLN A 232 -9.67 2.48 9.01
CA GLN A 232 -9.96 1.17 9.60
C GLN A 232 -11.41 0.75 9.36
N ASP A 233 -12.38 1.63 9.62
CA ASP A 233 -13.79 1.33 9.38
C ASP A 233 -14.09 1.06 7.89
N LEU A 234 -13.42 1.78 6.98
CA LEU A 234 -13.51 1.49 5.55
C LEU A 234 -12.88 0.14 5.20
N TYR A 235 -11.72 -0.19 5.78
CA TYR A 235 -11.04 -1.46 5.55
C TYR A 235 -11.95 -2.64 5.92
N PHE A 236 -12.57 -2.59 7.09
CA PHE A 236 -13.51 -3.62 7.54
C PHE A 236 -14.83 -3.59 6.76
N GLY A 237 -15.38 -2.40 6.50
CA GLY A 237 -16.64 -2.26 5.76
C GLY A 237 -16.54 -2.67 4.29
N LEU A 238 -15.34 -2.66 3.71
CA LEU A 238 -15.05 -3.18 2.37
C LEU A 238 -14.63 -4.66 2.38
N GLU A 239 -14.59 -5.29 3.56
CA GLU A 239 -14.19 -6.70 3.74
C GLU A 239 -12.81 -7.02 3.11
N LEU A 240 -11.86 -6.06 3.16
CA LEU A 240 -10.55 -6.19 2.51
C LEU A 240 -9.64 -7.24 3.18
N GLU A 241 -9.97 -7.70 4.38
CA GLU A 241 -9.30 -8.80 5.06
C GLU A 241 -9.63 -10.18 4.47
N GLN A 242 -10.72 -10.29 3.71
CA GLN A 242 -11.10 -11.56 3.10
C GLN A 242 -10.04 -12.00 2.08
N GLY A 243 -9.31 -13.07 2.42
CA GLY A 243 -8.26 -13.64 1.58
C GLY A 243 -6.83 -13.38 2.05
N ILE A 244 -6.57 -12.36 2.89
CA ILE A 244 -5.24 -12.15 3.49
C ILE A 244 -5.06 -13.12 4.67
N PHE A 245 -6.07 -13.20 5.52
CA PHE A 245 -6.14 -14.12 6.64
C PHE A 245 -7.25 -15.13 6.36
N ASP A 246 -6.95 -16.09 5.51
CA ASP A 246 -7.72 -17.32 5.55
C ASP A 246 -7.67 -17.82 7.00
N THR A 247 -8.83 -17.97 7.64
CA THR A 247 -8.93 -18.42 9.03
C THR A 247 -8.02 -19.62 9.17
N GLY A 248 -6.88 -19.42 9.84
CA GLY A 248 -5.85 -20.44 9.95
C GLY A 248 -6.49 -21.75 10.36
N SER A 249 -6.02 -22.87 9.84
CA SER A 249 -6.53 -24.17 10.26
C SER A 249 -6.53 -24.21 11.79
N ALA A 250 -7.43 -24.97 12.41
CA ALA A 250 -7.48 -25.10 13.87
C ALA A 250 -6.08 -25.40 14.47
N ALA A 251 -5.20 -26.04 13.68
CA ALA A 251 -3.80 -26.30 14.03
C ALA A 251 -2.94 -25.03 14.05
N GLU A 252 -3.12 -24.10 13.10
CA GLU A 252 -2.39 -22.82 13.07
C GLU A 252 -2.84 -21.89 14.18
N ILE A 253 -4.14 -21.82 14.46
CA ILE A 253 -4.68 -21.08 15.60
C ILE A 253 -4.15 -21.65 16.92
N SER A 254 -4.11 -22.98 17.07
CA SER A 254 -3.57 -23.65 18.26
C SER A 254 -2.06 -23.38 18.43
N LEU A 255 -1.29 -23.38 17.33
CA LEU A 255 0.13 -23.07 17.37
C LEU A 255 0.37 -21.62 17.78
N LEU A 256 -0.37 -20.67 17.20
CA LEU A 256 -0.29 -19.26 17.56
C LEU A 256 -0.69 -19.02 19.02
N ALA A 257 -1.77 -19.64 19.47
CA ALA A 257 -2.21 -19.58 20.87
C ALA A 257 -1.12 -20.11 21.82
N HIS A 258 -0.48 -21.22 21.48
CA HIS A 258 0.61 -21.79 22.27
C HIS A 258 1.84 -20.88 22.33
N GLN A 259 2.24 -20.27 21.20
CA GLN A 259 3.34 -19.31 21.13
C GLN A 259 3.05 -18.03 21.94
N LEU A 260 1.82 -17.52 21.86
CA LEU A 260 1.38 -16.35 22.65
C LEU A 260 1.37 -16.69 24.13
N GLN A 261 0.91 -17.90 24.51
CA GLN A 261 0.90 -18.37 25.91
C GLN A 261 2.32 -18.49 26.49
N GLN A 262 3.28 -18.96 25.69
CA GLN A 262 4.69 -19.01 26.08
C GLN A 262 5.31 -17.61 26.27
N ARG A 263 4.96 -16.64 25.43
CA ARG A 263 5.52 -15.27 25.48
C ARG A 263 4.85 -14.37 26.53
N LEU A 264 3.54 -14.49 26.71
CA LEU A 264 2.73 -13.62 27.56
C LEU A 264 2.47 -14.21 28.96
N GLY A 265 2.76 -15.50 29.16
CA GLY A 265 2.36 -16.23 30.35
C GLY A 265 0.83 -16.38 30.47
N GLU A 266 0.38 -17.05 31.54
CA GLU A 266 -1.06 -17.35 31.71
C GLU A 266 -1.92 -16.10 31.90
N GLN A 267 -1.45 -15.12 32.65
CA GLN A 267 -2.19 -13.86 32.89
C GLN A 267 -2.27 -12.99 31.63
N GLY A 268 -1.15 -12.84 30.90
CA GLY A 268 -1.12 -12.07 29.66
C GLY A 268 -1.99 -12.71 28.56
N SER A 269 -2.02 -14.05 28.48
CA SER A 269 -2.88 -14.76 27.52
C SER A 269 -4.37 -14.60 27.85
N LYS A 270 -4.76 -14.60 29.13
CA LYS A 270 -6.13 -14.31 29.55
C LYS A 270 -6.54 -12.87 29.23
N ALA A 271 -5.65 -11.91 29.47
CA ALA A 271 -5.90 -10.51 29.12
C ALA A 271 -6.06 -10.33 27.60
N LEU A 272 -5.21 -10.96 26.78
CA LEU A 272 -5.33 -10.94 25.33
C LEU A 272 -6.64 -11.58 24.85
N ALA A 273 -7.02 -12.73 25.41
CA ALA A 273 -8.28 -13.39 25.07
C ALA A 273 -9.49 -12.49 25.39
N THR A 274 -9.46 -11.78 26.52
CA THR A 274 -10.51 -10.80 26.89
C THR A 274 -10.56 -9.65 25.89
N LEU A 275 -9.41 -9.11 25.45
CA LEU A 275 -9.33 -8.06 24.43
C LEU A 275 -9.85 -8.51 23.07
N LEU A 276 -9.57 -9.75 22.67
CA LEU A 276 -10.04 -10.32 21.39
C LEU A 276 -11.56 -10.60 21.39
N LEU A 277 -12.13 -10.94 22.56
CA LEU A 277 -13.57 -11.22 22.70
C LEU A 277 -14.42 -9.97 22.94
N CYS A 278 -13.82 -8.89 23.45
CA CYS A 278 -14.51 -7.61 23.75
C CYS A 278 -13.66 -6.42 23.25
N PRO A 279 -13.55 -6.18 21.95
CA PRO A 279 -12.69 -5.13 21.40
C PRO A 279 -13.15 -3.70 21.73
N THR A 280 -14.36 -3.52 22.28
CA THR A 280 -14.98 -2.17 22.48
C THR A 280 -14.67 -1.51 23.81
N GLU A 281 -14.03 -2.15 24.79
CA GLU A 281 -13.79 -1.56 26.12
C GLU A 281 -12.48 -0.76 26.26
N TYR A 282 -11.56 -0.81 25.29
CA TYR A 282 -10.26 -0.10 25.35
C TYR A 282 -10.09 1.03 24.33
N ALA A 283 -11.16 1.41 23.63
CA ALA A 283 -11.18 2.57 22.73
C ALA A 283 -11.70 3.84 23.42
N ARG A 284 -11.26 4.09 24.68
CA ARG A 284 -11.50 5.36 25.38
C ARG A 284 -10.19 5.99 25.81
#